data_590e2aaccc2bed47ced0c599ed2dee66
#
_entry.id   590e2aaccc2bed47ced0c599ed2dee66
#
_cell.length_a   1.000
_cell.length_b   1.000
_cell.length_c   1.000
_cell.angle_alpha   90.00
_cell.angle_beta   90.00
_cell.angle_gamma   90.00
#
_symmetry.space_group_name_H-M   'P 1'
#
loop_
_entity.id
_entity.type
_entity.pdbx_description
1 polymer ?
#
loop_
_entity_poly.entity_id
_entity_poly.type
_entity_poly.pdbx_seq_one_letter_code
_entity_poly.pdbx_strand_id
1 'polypeptide(L)'
;GEIDRANTFLWLAEKIILILNKSTIESDRVTITNKFPVAKDLFPTFNFLKDSLGNEISVNNLTIKNSFLPSYNQNFSDIFPIFTAIYGEKDNNTPAGFIVEPQNSLDQLLGNYPDGQPKSSLYDAGDYTVLSKSANQDSDSIKLNFDHEEVITKKEAISKILETFNIAFTDNQISEGQKTIISPSLIFLIKSPATMEVVYNEQTYLEQDGMIFIENAIGGNYQLKVKGLENGAYTIIVGQIGKEKDLWNEIKGEITGNPPASQTDNYNIKFDNNFPKPINNPSSLLDEIISDLNSFNSYNIAAVGYMRNDLKQAKKYLQ
;
A
#
# COMPACT_ATOMS: atom_id res chain seq x y z
N GLY A 1 8.88 4.76 -3.43
CA GLY A 1 8.04 5.63 -2.64
C GLY A 1 6.74 4.96 -2.34
N GLU A 2 6.16 5.18 -1.19
CA GLU A 2 4.81 4.68 -0.90
C GLU A 2 3.84 5.41 -1.84
N ILE A 3 2.92 4.67 -2.42
CA ILE A 3 1.79 5.23 -3.15
C ILE A 3 0.94 5.99 -2.13
N ASP A 4 0.57 7.23 -2.45
CA ASP A 4 -0.25 8.04 -1.56
C ASP A 4 -1.60 7.35 -1.32
N ARG A 5 -2.07 7.35 -0.07
CA ARG A 5 -3.37 6.83 0.33
C ARG A 5 -4.53 7.49 -0.42
N ALA A 6 -4.34 8.71 -0.93
CA ALA A 6 -5.31 9.37 -1.81
C ALA A 6 -5.57 8.58 -3.10
N ASN A 7 -4.59 7.77 -3.56
CA ASN A 7 -4.76 6.82 -4.65
C ASN A 7 -5.05 5.42 -4.10
N THR A 8 -6.15 5.31 -3.45
CA THR A 8 -6.58 4.26 -2.54
C THR A 8 -6.45 2.84 -3.08
N PHE A 9 -6.87 2.60 -4.32
CA PHE A 9 -6.85 1.26 -4.90
C PHE A 9 -5.41 0.80 -5.18
N LEU A 10 -4.58 1.66 -5.74
CA LEU A 10 -3.17 1.36 -6.01
C LEU A 10 -2.38 1.20 -4.71
N TRP A 11 -2.63 2.06 -3.73
CA TRP A 11 -2.04 1.93 -2.40
C TRP A 11 -2.37 0.60 -1.72
N LEU A 12 -3.64 0.18 -1.77
CA LEU A 12 -4.07 -1.10 -1.21
C LEU A 12 -3.43 -2.28 -1.95
N ALA A 13 -3.40 -2.23 -3.28
CA ALA A 13 -2.76 -3.25 -4.10
C ALA A 13 -1.25 -3.35 -3.77
N GLU A 14 -0.53 -2.24 -3.63
CA GLU A 14 0.88 -2.22 -3.20
C GLU A 14 1.06 -2.91 -1.85
N LYS A 15 0.25 -2.54 -0.84
CA LYS A 15 0.33 -3.15 0.50
C LYS A 15 0.09 -4.66 0.45
N ILE A 16 -0.93 -5.12 -0.25
CA ILE A 16 -1.23 -6.55 -0.38
C ILE A 16 -0.09 -7.29 -1.09
N ILE A 17 0.43 -6.75 -2.20
CA ILE A 17 1.55 -7.36 -2.94
C ILE A 17 2.77 -7.50 -2.03
N LEU A 18 3.15 -6.44 -1.31
CA LEU A 18 4.29 -6.46 -0.40
C LEU A 18 4.09 -7.49 0.72
N ILE A 19 2.93 -7.48 1.36
CA ILE A 19 2.60 -8.38 2.45
C ILE A 19 2.70 -9.86 2.03
N LEU A 20 2.15 -10.18 0.86
CA LEU A 20 2.09 -11.57 0.39
C LEU A 20 3.42 -12.09 -0.18
N ASN A 21 4.26 -11.20 -0.72
CA ASN A 21 5.39 -11.62 -1.54
C ASN A 21 6.76 -11.18 -1.05
N LYS A 22 6.86 -10.18 -0.18
CA LYS A 22 8.14 -9.65 0.26
C LYS A 22 8.89 -10.66 1.14
N SER A 23 10.12 -10.98 0.78
CA SER A 23 11.05 -11.68 1.65
C SER A 23 11.73 -10.70 2.62
N THR A 24 12.27 -11.20 3.74
CA THR A 24 12.93 -10.37 4.77
C THR A 24 14.19 -9.66 4.28
N ILE A 25 14.77 -10.10 3.16
CA ILE A 25 16.03 -9.56 2.60
C ILE A 25 15.79 -8.78 1.30
N GLU A 26 14.55 -8.72 0.80
CA GLU A 26 14.22 -8.06 -0.46
C GLU A 26 13.65 -6.66 -0.19
N SER A 27 14.04 -5.65 -0.98
CA SER A 27 13.45 -4.33 -0.87
C SER A 27 12.03 -4.31 -1.46
N ASP A 28 11.18 -3.42 -0.94
CA ASP A 28 9.82 -3.22 -1.45
C ASP A 28 9.80 -2.97 -2.96
N ARG A 29 10.72 -2.14 -3.42
CA ARG A 29 10.88 -1.83 -4.85
C ARG A 29 11.16 -3.07 -5.69
N VAL A 30 12.07 -3.94 -5.25
CA VAL A 30 12.40 -5.19 -5.96
C VAL A 30 11.20 -6.12 -5.96
N THR A 31 10.53 -6.31 -4.82
CA THR A 31 9.31 -7.12 -4.75
C THR A 31 8.25 -6.63 -5.72
N ILE A 32 7.92 -5.32 -5.68
CA ILE A 32 6.90 -4.74 -6.56
C ILE A 32 7.26 -4.91 -8.03
N THR A 33 8.50 -4.57 -8.42
CA THR A 33 8.90 -4.64 -9.85
C THR A 33 8.98 -6.07 -10.38
N ASN A 34 9.21 -7.06 -9.53
CA ASN A 34 9.22 -8.47 -9.91
C ASN A 34 7.81 -9.07 -10.01
N LYS A 35 6.93 -8.71 -9.07
CA LYS A 35 5.57 -9.25 -9.02
C LYS A 35 4.58 -8.45 -9.88
N PHE A 36 4.90 -7.19 -10.14
CA PHE A 36 4.10 -6.29 -10.95
C PHE A 36 4.99 -5.57 -11.98
N PRO A 37 5.44 -6.29 -13.03
CA PRO A 37 6.41 -5.76 -14.00
C PRO A 37 6.01 -4.44 -14.65
N VAL A 38 4.70 -4.21 -14.86
CA VAL A 38 4.17 -2.96 -15.41
C VAL A 38 4.51 -1.72 -14.56
N ALA A 39 4.84 -1.90 -13.28
CA ALA A 39 5.26 -0.79 -12.42
C ALA A 39 6.49 -0.05 -12.97
N LYS A 40 7.37 -0.73 -13.74
CA LYS A 40 8.50 -0.11 -14.42
C LYS A 40 8.07 0.83 -15.54
N ASP A 41 6.96 0.53 -16.19
CA ASP A 41 6.42 1.29 -17.31
C ASP A 41 5.67 2.55 -16.84
N LEU A 42 5.40 2.64 -15.52
CA LEU A 42 4.81 3.81 -14.87
C LEU A 42 5.87 4.82 -14.38
N PHE A 43 7.17 4.46 -14.42
CA PHE A 43 8.22 5.38 -13.99
C PHE A 43 8.32 6.57 -14.95
N PRO A 44 8.66 7.77 -14.42
CA PRO A 44 8.86 8.95 -15.24
C PRO A 44 9.94 8.73 -16.32
N THR A 45 9.74 9.33 -17.48
CA THR A 45 10.70 9.37 -18.58
C THR A 45 11.56 10.64 -18.57
N PHE A 46 11.39 11.49 -17.57
CA PHE A 46 12.13 12.73 -17.31
C PHE A 46 12.89 12.64 -15.97
N ASN A 47 13.83 13.59 -15.74
CA ASN A 47 14.58 13.65 -14.50
C ASN A 47 13.63 13.94 -13.32
N PHE A 48 13.54 13.03 -12.37
CA PHE A 48 12.66 13.12 -11.19
C PHE A 48 13.41 12.96 -9.86
N LEU A 49 14.72 12.70 -9.93
CA LEU A 49 15.59 12.65 -8.76
C LEU A 49 16.54 13.84 -8.73
N LYS A 50 16.80 14.37 -7.55
CA LYS A 50 17.82 15.38 -7.29
C LYS A 50 18.74 14.91 -6.18
N ASP A 51 20.01 15.26 -6.25
CA ASP A 51 20.94 15.03 -5.15
C ASP A 51 20.66 16.00 -3.97
N SER A 52 21.39 15.83 -2.88
CA SER A 52 21.28 16.68 -1.68
C SER A 52 21.67 18.15 -1.91
N LEU A 53 22.33 18.47 -3.01
CA LEU A 53 22.68 19.82 -3.43
C LEU A 53 21.64 20.43 -4.39
N GLY A 54 20.62 19.66 -4.77
CA GLY A 54 19.56 20.07 -5.69
C GLY A 54 19.87 19.86 -7.17
N ASN A 55 20.99 19.22 -7.51
CA ASN A 55 21.32 18.91 -8.90
C ASN A 55 20.46 17.75 -9.41
N GLU A 56 20.01 17.84 -10.66
CA GLU A 56 19.23 16.78 -11.28
C GLU A 56 20.07 15.54 -11.57
N ILE A 57 19.51 14.37 -11.23
CA ILE A 57 20.08 13.08 -11.64
C ILE A 57 19.38 12.65 -12.91
N SER A 58 20.19 12.44 -13.98
CA SER A 58 19.64 12.04 -15.28
C SER A 58 18.91 10.70 -15.19
N VAL A 59 17.68 10.65 -15.70
CA VAL A 59 16.89 9.42 -15.80
C VAL A 59 17.63 8.33 -16.59
N ASN A 60 18.48 8.71 -17.52
CA ASN A 60 19.28 7.77 -18.31
C ASN A 60 20.31 7.00 -17.47
N ASN A 61 20.75 7.58 -16.37
CA ASN A 61 21.73 6.99 -15.46
C ASN A 61 21.11 6.12 -14.37
N LEU A 62 19.77 6.08 -14.27
CA LEU A 62 19.09 5.30 -13.24
C LEU A 62 19.20 3.81 -13.51
N THR A 63 19.38 3.04 -12.44
CA THR A 63 19.42 1.57 -12.45
C THR A 63 18.07 0.98 -12.86
N ILE A 64 16.97 1.56 -12.37
CA ILE A 64 15.61 1.15 -12.74
C ILE A 64 14.91 2.35 -13.36
N LYS A 65 14.55 2.22 -14.63
CA LYS A 65 13.92 3.26 -15.44
C LYS A 65 12.86 2.68 -16.35
N ASN A 66 11.99 3.55 -16.83
CA ASN A 66 11.05 3.22 -17.88
C ASN A 66 11.82 3.06 -19.20
N SER A 67 11.83 1.86 -19.74
CA SER A 67 12.44 1.57 -21.03
C SER A 67 11.41 1.44 -22.16
N PHE A 68 10.13 1.38 -21.81
CA PHE A 68 9.03 1.15 -22.74
C PHE A 68 8.58 2.46 -23.40
N LEU A 69 8.16 3.46 -22.62
CA LEU A 69 7.59 4.71 -23.13
C LEU A 69 8.54 5.52 -24.04
N PRO A 70 9.86 5.63 -23.79
CA PRO A 70 10.73 6.41 -24.68
C PRO A 70 10.70 5.97 -26.13
N SER A 71 10.54 4.66 -26.38
CA SER A 71 10.48 4.12 -27.74
C SER A 71 9.15 4.48 -28.45
N TYR A 72 8.07 4.62 -27.71
CA TYR A 72 6.78 5.03 -28.25
C TYR A 72 6.67 6.55 -28.40
N ASN A 73 7.20 7.30 -27.43
CA ASN A 73 7.17 8.77 -27.46
C ASN A 73 7.90 9.37 -28.66
N GLN A 74 8.88 8.66 -29.25
CA GLN A 74 9.58 9.11 -30.47
C GLN A 74 8.64 9.28 -31.67
N ASN A 75 7.57 8.48 -31.73
CA ASN A 75 6.60 8.49 -32.84
C ASN A 75 5.28 9.17 -32.44
N PHE A 76 5.20 9.74 -31.24
CA PHE A 76 3.95 10.31 -30.73
C PHE A 76 3.48 11.52 -31.56
N SER A 77 4.42 12.29 -32.13
CA SER A 77 4.11 13.40 -33.03
C SER A 77 3.25 13.01 -34.23
N ASP A 78 3.33 11.75 -34.66
CA ASP A 78 2.58 11.27 -35.83
C ASP A 78 1.07 11.16 -35.56
N ILE A 79 0.69 11.07 -34.29
CA ILE A 79 -0.73 10.98 -33.86
C ILE A 79 -1.28 12.32 -33.34
N PHE A 80 -0.47 13.36 -33.17
CA PHE A 80 -0.93 14.68 -32.70
C PHE A 80 -2.14 15.24 -33.47
N PRO A 81 -2.22 15.10 -34.80
CA PRO A 81 -3.38 15.63 -35.53
C PRO A 81 -4.72 15.01 -35.17
N ILE A 82 -4.72 13.85 -34.52
CA ILE A 82 -5.92 13.11 -34.11
C ILE A 82 -5.97 12.86 -32.61
N PHE A 83 -5.08 13.49 -31.85
CA PHE A 83 -4.97 13.31 -30.41
C PHE A 83 -5.31 14.63 -29.68
N THR A 84 -6.16 14.54 -28.66
CA THR A 84 -6.45 15.64 -27.76
C THR A 84 -6.34 15.13 -26.33
N ALA A 85 -5.41 15.69 -25.56
CA ALA A 85 -5.28 15.38 -24.15
C ALA A 85 -6.26 16.23 -23.34
N ILE A 86 -7.05 15.56 -22.47
CA ILE A 86 -7.86 16.24 -21.44
C ILE A 86 -7.28 15.82 -20.10
N TYR A 87 -6.80 16.77 -19.31
CA TYR A 87 -6.09 16.47 -18.07
C TYR A 87 -6.45 17.41 -16.92
N GLY A 88 -6.20 16.93 -15.70
CA GLY A 88 -6.37 17.68 -14.48
C GLY A 88 -5.12 18.43 -14.07
N GLU A 89 -5.29 19.64 -13.55
CA GLU A 89 -4.28 20.37 -12.81
C GLU A 89 -4.97 21.07 -11.63
N LYS A 90 -4.86 20.44 -10.46
CA LYS A 90 -5.54 20.95 -9.25
C LYS A 90 -4.70 22.00 -8.55
N ASP A 91 -3.44 21.71 -8.32
CA ASP A 91 -2.45 22.58 -7.67
C ASP A 91 -1.02 22.05 -7.91
N ASN A 92 -0.04 22.57 -7.12
CA ASN A 92 1.36 22.18 -7.18
C ASN A 92 1.74 21.09 -6.17
N ASN A 93 0.80 20.24 -5.74
CA ASN A 93 1.03 19.20 -4.75
C ASN A 93 1.09 17.78 -5.35
N THR A 94 1.22 17.66 -6.66
CA THR A 94 1.39 16.36 -7.30
C THR A 94 2.84 15.89 -7.10
N PRO A 95 3.06 14.63 -6.61
CA PRO A 95 4.40 14.08 -6.43
C PRO A 95 5.20 14.11 -7.74
N ALA A 96 6.34 14.78 -7.74
CA ALA A 96 7.16 15.00 -8.93
C ALA A 96 8.50 14.25 -8.90
N GLY A 97 8.92 13.79 -7.74
CA GLY A 97 10.18 13.08 -7.56
C GLY A 97 10.70 13.15 -6.14
N PHE A 98 12.01 12.91 -5.98
CA PHE A 98 12.63 12.87 -4.67
C PHE A 98 13.99 13.58 -4.66
N ILE A 99 14.33 14.21 -3.53
CA ILE A 99 15.71 14.48 -3.17
C ILE A 99 16.26 13.18 -2.57
N VAL A 100 17.42 12.74 -3.05
CA VAL A 100 18.04 11.49 -2.61
C VAL A 100 19.41 11.75 -1.99
N GLU A 101 19.78 10.88 -1.05
CA GLU A 101 21.11 10.81 -0.44
C GLU A 101 21.84 9.52 -0.92
N PRO A 102 23.18 9.49 -0.85
CA PRO A 102 23.91 8.26 -1.12
C PRO A 102 23.46 7.11 -0.24
N GLN A 103 23.47 5.89 -0.78
CA GLN A 103 23.21 4.67 0.02
C GLN A 103 24.19 4.58 1.20
N ASN A 104 23.70 4.14 2.36
CA ASN A 104 24.55 3.69 3.43
C ASN A 104 25.16 2.30 3.14
N SER A 105 26.11 1.85 3.95
CA SER A 105 26.81 0.58 3.73
C SER A 105 25.89 -0.65 3.80
N LEU A 106 24.83 -0.61 4.61
CA LEU A 106 23.86 -1.69 4.73
C LEU A 106 22.95 -1.74 3.49
N ASP A 107 22.50 -0.60 3.01
CA ASP A 107 21.68 -0.52 1.80
C ASP A 107 22.47 -0.99 0.57
N GLN A 108 23.76 -0.67 0.48
CA GLN A 108 24.64 -1.17 -0.58
C GLN A 108 24.75 -2.69 -0.53
N LEU A 109 24.94 -3.26 0.67
CA LEU A 109 25.05 -4.72 0.84
C LEU A 109 23.76 -5.44 0.47
N LEU A 110 22.60 -4.84 0.78
CA LEU A 110 21.28 -5.41 0.50
C LEU A 110 20.74 -5.06 -0.89
N GLY A 111 21.45 -4.25 -1.67
CA GLY A 111 20.99 -3.77 -2.98
C GLY A 111 19.78 -2.82 -2.91
N ASN A 112 19.54 -2.19 -1.74
CA ASN A 112 18.48 -1.21 -1.56
C ASN A 112 18.89 0.14 -2.17
N TYR A 113 17.91 0.90 -2.68
CA TYR A 113 18.08 2.27 -3.16
C TYR A 113 19.25 2.48 -4.14
N PRO A 114 19.36 1.67 -5.22
CA PRO A 114 20.50 1.76 -6.13
C PRO A 114 20.66 3.15 -6.78
N ASP A 115 19.61 3.94 -6.83
CA ASP A 115 19.58 5.30 -7.38
C ASP A 115 19.57 6.39 -6.29
N GLY A 116 19.88 6.02 -5.04
CA GLY A 116 19.90 6.89 -3.87
C GLY A 116 18.70 6.73 -2.94
N GLN A 117 18.94 6.91 -1.64
CA GLN A 117 17.90 6.80 -0.61
C GLN A 117 17.02 8.05 -0.60
N PRO A 118 15.68 7.94 -0.77
CA PRO A 118 14.77 9.08 -0.69
C PRO A 118 14.83 9.78 0.67
N LYS A 119 15.02 11.10 0.65
CA LYS A 119 15.06 11.96 1.83
C LYS A 119 13.82 12.82 1.96
N SER A 120 13.40 13.43 0.86
CA SER A 120 12.20 14.26 0.80
C SER A 120 11.56 14.20 -0.58
N SER A 121 10.26 14.40 -0.62
CA SER A 121 9.49 14.44 -1.86
C SER A 121 9.61 15.81 -2.53
N LEU A 122 9.57 15.81 -3.86
CA LEU A 122 9.41 16.98 -4.70
C LEU A 122 7.99 17.00 -5.24
N TYR A 123 7.40 18.18 -5.36
CA TYR A 123 6.04 18.37 -5.85
C TYR A 123 6.04 19.36 -7.01
N ASP A 124 5.05 19.24 -7.89
CA ASP A 124 4.86 20.12 -9.04
C ASP A 124 3.37 20.14 -9.42
N ALA A 125 3.00 20.95 -10.42
CA ALA A 125 1.64 21.06 -10.93
C ALA A 125 1.10 19.72 -11.47
N GLY A 126 -0.13 19.40 -11.12
CA GLY A 126 -0.84 18.21 -11.59
C GLY A 126 -2.15 17.93 -10.86
N ASP A 127 -2.63 16.72 -10.99
CA ASP A 127 -3.92 16.28 -10.49
C ASP A 127 -3.82 15.36 -9.24
N TYR A 128 -2.74 15.49 -8.47
CA TYR A 128 -2.32 14.64 -7.34
C TYR A 128 -1.79 13.25 -7.72
N THR A 129 -1.94 12.81 -8.96
CA THR A 129 -1.46 11.51 -9.45
C THR A 129 -0.55 11.69 -10.66
N VAL A 130 -0.97 12.48 -11.64
CA VAL A 130 -0.24 12.72 -12.89
C VAL A 130 0.21 14.17 -12.95
N LEU A 131 1.47 14.38 -13.24
CA LEU A 131 2.02 15.72 -13.44
C LEU A 131 1.49 16.34 -14.73
N SER A 132 1.14 17.62 -14.69
CA SER A 132 0.68 18.38 -15.87
C SER A 132 1.67 18.31 -17.02
N LYS A 133 2.97 18.39 -16.75
CA LYS A 133 4.03 18.25 -17.78
C LYS A 133 4.09 16.87 -18.44
N SER A 134 3.54 15.85 -17.77
CA SER A 134 3.43 14.49 -18.32
C SER A 134 2.15 14.31 -19.14
N ALA A 135 1.09 14.99 -18.77
CA ALA A 135 -0.22 14.91 -19.42
C ALA A 135 -0.39 15.89 -20.59
N ASN A 136 0.23 17.06 -20.50
CA ASN A 136 0.18 18.09 -21.54
C ASN A 136 1.17 17.76 -22.67
N GLN A 137 0.74 16.96 -23.63
CA GLN A 137 1.59 16.45 -24.71
C GLN A 137 1.51 17.24 -26.02
N ASP A 138 0.48 18.08 -26.18
CA ASP A 138 0.23 18.83 -27.42
C ASP A 138 -0.28 20.26 -27.16
N SER A 139 -0.37 21.09 -28.22
CA SER A 139 -0.84 22.47 -28.14
C SER A 139 -2.34 22.60 -27.90
N ASP A 140 -3.11 21.55 -28.19
CA ASP A 140 -4.57 21.55 -28.14
C ASP A 140 -5.08 20.82 -26.88
N SER A 141 -4.19 20.53 -25.94
CA SER A 141 -4.54 19.92 -24.66
C SER A 141 -5.49 20.78 -23.85
N ILE A 142 -6.51 20.15 -23.27
CA ILE A 142 -7.55 20.80 -22.45
C ILE A 142 -7.21 20.58 -20.98
N LYS A 143 -6.85 21.68 -20.31
CA LYS A 143 -6.62 21.68 -18.88
C LYS A 143 -7.89 21.94 -18.09
N LEU A 144 -8.17 21.14 -17.07
CA LEU A 144 -9.28 21.27 -16.15
C LEU A 144 -8.77 21.42 -14.71
N ASN A 145 -9.44 22.23 -13.89
CA ASN A 145 -9.08 22.40 -12.48
C ASN A 145 -9.64 21.23 -11.63
N PHE A 146 -9.22 20.03 -11.93
CA PHE A 146 -9.71 18.78 -11.35
C PHE A 146 -8.56 17.92 -10.83
N ASP A 147 -8.86 17.08 -9.84
CA ASP A 147 -7.97 15.98 -9.45
C ASP A 147 -8.13 14.79 -10.42
N HIS A 148 -7.30 13.78 -10.22
CA HIS A 148 -7.20 12.63 -11.15
C HIS A 148 -8.53 11.90 -11.36
N GLU A 149 -9.32 11.76 -10.32
CA GLU A 149 -10.62 11.09 -10.38
C GLU A 149 -11.71 12.01 -10.95
N GLU A 150 -11.61 13.31 -10.66
CA GLU A 150 -12.56 14.31 -11.15
C GLU A 150 -12.52 14.45 -12.67
N VAL A 151 -11.35 14.24 -13.31
CA VAL A 151 -11.21 14.30 -14.78
C VAL A 151 -12.10 13.29 -15.51
N ILE A 152 -12.44 12.18 -14.89
CA ILE A 152 -13.30 11.15 -15.50
C ILE A 152 -14.72 11.11 -14.91
N THR A 153 -14.98 11.82 -13.81
CA THR A 153 -16.23 11.75 -13.09
C THR A 153 -17.05 13.03 -13.16
N LYS A 154 -16.40 14.19 -13.36
CA LYS A 154 -17.07 15.48 -13.39
C LYS A 154 -17.75 15.74 -14.72
N LYS A 155 -18.94 16.33 -14.62
CA LYS A 155 -19.79 16.69 -15.76
C LYS A 155 -19.07 17.57 -16.79
N GLU A 156 -18.30 18.55 -16.32
CA GLU A 156 -17.50 19.43 -17.17
C GLU A 156 -16.47 18.64 -18.01
N ALA A 157 -15.76 17.67 -17.40
CA ALA A 157 -14.81 16.84 -18.12
C ALA A 157 -15.50 15.98 -19.19
N ILE A 158 -16.62 15.35 -18.83
CA ILE A 158 -17.43 14.55 -19.77
C ILE A 158 -17.93 15.44 -20.93
N SER A 159 -18.37 16.65 -20.64
CA SER A 159 -18.78 17.62 -21.66
C SER A 159 -17.65 17.93 -22.63
N LYS A 160 -16.41 18.15 -22.14
CA LYS A 160 -15.24 18.40 -22.99
C LYS A 160 -14.92 17.21 -23.91
N ILE A 161 -15.06 15.98 -23.39
CA ILE A 161 -14.91 14.78 -24.22
C ILE A 161 -15.94 14.76 -25.36
N LEU A 162 -17.22 15.00 -25.05
CA LEU A 162 -18.29 15.02 -26.05
C LEU A 162 -18.11 16.15 -27.08
N GLU A 163 -17.71 17.35 -26.63
CA GLU A 163 -17.38 18.48 -27.50
C GLU A 163 -16.25 18.13 -28.48
N THR A 164 -15.18 17.48 -27.99
CA THR A 164 -14.04 17.07 -28.83
C THR A 164 -14.47 16.12 -29.95
N PHE A 165 -15.44 15.26 -29.68
CA PHE A 165 -16.02 14.37 -30.68
C PHE A 165 -17.16 14.98 -31.49
N ASN A 166 -17.50 16.27 -31.30
CA ASN A 166 -18.64 16.94 -31.91
C ASN A 166 -19.98 16.22 -31.66
N ILE A 167 -20.13 15.62 -30.49
CA ILE A 167 -21.36 14.95 -30.07
C ILE A 167 -22.26 15.99 -29.38
N ALA A 168 -23.44 16.23 -29.97
CA ALA A 168 -24.44 17.13 -29.37
C ALA A 168 -25.03 16.49 -28.11
N PHE A 169 -25.13 17.24 -27.03
CA PHE A 169 -25.68 16.82 -25.75
C PHE A 169 -26.42 17.97 -25.05
N THR A 170 -27.20 17.63 -24.07
CA THR A 170 -27.80 18.59 -23.12
C THR A 170 -27.36 18.21 -21.70
N ASP A 171 -27.35 19.18 -20.82
CA ASP A 171 -26.88 19.02 -19.43
C ASP A 171 -27.56 17.89 -18.65
N ASN A 172 -28.81 17.59 -18.94
CA ASN A 172 -29.57 16.52 -18.30
C ASN A 172 -29.24 15.11 -18.82
N GLN A 173 -28.45 15.00 -19.89
CA GLN A 173 -27.98 13.72 -20.44
C GLN A 173 -26.64 13.28 -19.83
N ILE A 174 -26.00 14.18 -19.08
CA ILE A 174 -24.73 13.88 -18.41
C ILE A 174 -24.97 13.83 -16.91
N SER A 175 -24.59 12.74 -16.28
CA SER A 175 -24.55 12.60 -14.82
C SER A 175 -23.11 12.64 -14.32
N GLU A 176 -22.88 13.26 -13.17
CA GLU A 176 -21.59 13.16 -12.48
C GLU A 176 -21.44 11.78 -11.86
N GLY A 177 -20.25 11.21 -11.99
CA GLY A 177 -19.83 10.07 -11.20
C GLY A 177 -19.60 10.45 -9.73
N GLN A 178 -19.63 9.47 -8.86
CA GLN A 178 -19.23 9.65 -7.47
C GLN A 178 -17.75 9.31 -7.32
N LYS A 179 -17.05 10.12 -6.52
CA LYS A 179 -15.66 9.83 -6.17
C LYS A 179 -15.58 8.56 -5.35
N THR A 180 -14.66 7.67 -5.71
CA THR A 180 -14.42 6.44 -4.95
C THR A 180 -13.77 6.80 -3.62
N ILE A 181 -14.47 6.52 -2.53
CA ILE A 181 -13.93 6.68 -1.18
C ILE A 181 -13.77 5.29 -0.59
N ILE A 182 -12.58 4.98 -0.07
CA ILE A 182 -12.45 3.76 0.75
C ILE A 182 -13.29 3.96 2.01
N SER A 183 -14.33 3.15 2.09
CA SER A 183 -15.07 2.97 3.32
C SER A 183 -14.18 2.29 4.37
N PRO A 184 -14.38 2.56 5.66
CA PRO A 184 -13.74 1.79 6.71
C PRO A 184 -13.89 0.30 6.45
N SER A 185 -12.77 -0.43 6.48
CA SER A 185 -12.74 -1.83 6.04
C SER A 185 -11.79 -2.66 6.89
N LEU A 186 -12.03 -3.97 6.94
CA LEU A 186 -11.13 -4.94 7.54
C LEU A 186 -10.66 -5.93 6.48
N ILE A 187 -9.36 -6.20 6.49
CA ILE A 187 -8.72 -7.17 5.61
C ILE A 187 -7.98 -8.17 6.48
N PHE A 188 -8.19 -9.45 6.22
CA PHE A 188 -7.46 -10.53 6.85
C PHE A 188 -6.78 -11.33 5.75
N LEU A 189 -5.48 -11.55 5.88
CA LEU A 189 -4.68 -12.35 4.94
C LEU A 189 -3.98 -13.45 5.73
N ILE A 190 -4.18 -14.70 5.35
CA ILE A 190 -3.55 -15.84 6.00
C ILE A 190 -2.43 -16.42 5.14
N LYS A 191 -1.30 -16.67 5.78
CA LYS A 191 -0.22 -17.50 5.24
C LYS A 191 -0.29 -18.84 5.97
N SER A 192 -0.74 -19.86 5.23
CA SER A 192 -1.03 -21.24 5.65
C SER A 192 0.02 -21.90 6.58
N PRO A 193 -0.27 -22.93 7.39
CA PRO A 193 -1.17 -24.06 7.08
C PRO A 193 -2.54 -24.08 7.81
N ALA A 194 -3.27 -23.03 7.75
CA ALA A 194 -4.58 -22.93 8.39
C ALA A 194 -5.59 -22.20 7.48
N THR A 195 -6.88 -22.29 7.81
CA THR A 195 -7.93 -21.46 7.23
C THR A 195 -8.52 -20.56 8.32
N MET A 196 -9.30 -19.55 7.92
CA MET A 196 -9.86 -18.60 8.86
C MET A 196 -11.33 -18.26 8.56
N GLU A 197 -12.03 -17.85 9.59
CA GLU A 197 -13.34 -17.20 9.49
C GLU A 197 -13.39 -16.00 10.43
N VAL A 198 -14.18 -15.00 10.10
CA VAL A 198 -14.43 -13.84 10.96
C VAL A 198 -15.92 -13.75 11.27
N VAL A 199 -16.26 -13.60 12.55
CA VAL A 199 -17.65 -13.47 13.02
C VAL A 199 -17.87 -12.09 13.63
N TYR A 200 -18.93 -11.42 13.18
CA TYR A 200 -19.38 -10.14 13.73
C TYR A 200 -20.90 -10.05 13.70
N ASN A 201 -21.53 -9.79 14.85
CA ASN A 201 -22.99 -9.67 14.99
C ASN A 201 -23.76 -10.81 14.29
N GLU A 202 -23.39 -12.07 14.61
CA GLU A 202 -23.99 -13.29 14.05
C GLU A 202 -23.70 -13.52 12.55
N GLN A 203 -23.08 -12.58 11.86
CA GLN A 203 -22.62 -12.74 10.49
C GLN A 203 -21.24 -13.39 10.46
N THR A 204 -21.07 -14.41 9.61
CA THR A 204 -19.79 -15.08 9.38
C THR A 204 -19.25 -14.73 8.01
N TYR A 205 -18.03 -14.26 7.96
CA TYR A 205 -17.25 -13.99 6.75
C TYR A 205 -16.24 -15.13 6.57
N LEU A 206 -16.33 -15.81 5.46
CA LEU A 206 -15.47 -16.95 5.14
C LEU A 206 -14.31 -16.53 4.28
N GLU A 207 -13.18 -17.20 4.45
CA GLU A 207 -11.99 -17.04 3.65
C GLU A 207 -12.25 -17.45 2.19
N GLN A 208 -11.69 -16.65 1.27
CA GLN A 208 -11.58 -16.97 -0.16
C GLN A 208 -10.13 -16.69 -0.60
N ASP A 209 -9.46 -17.71 -1.10
CA ASP A 209 -8.07 -17.63 -1.59
C ASP A 209 -7.09 -16.99 -0.59
N GLY A 210 -7.20 -17.34 0.69
CA GLY A 210 -6.33 -16.82 1.77
C GLY A 210 -6.71 -15.42 2.26
N MET A 211 -7.86 -14.87 1.86
CA MET A 211 -8.28 -13.52 2.21
C MET A 211 -9.73 -13.46 2.70
N ILE A 212 -9.98 -12.58 3.69
CA ILE A 212 -11.32 -12.07 4.02
C ILE A 212 -11.27 -10.55 3.87
N PHE A 213 -12.18 -9.98 3.09
CA PHE A 213 -12.36 -8.54 2.97
C PHE A 213 -13.76 -8.15 3.44
N ILE A 214 -13.82 -7.30 4.46
CA ILE A 214 -15.07 -6.77 5.02
C ILE A 214 -15.15 -5.29 4.67
N GLU A 215 -15.86 -5.00 3.61
CA GLU A 215 -16.13 -3.64 3.16
C GLU A 215 -17.18 -2.97 4.06
N ASN A 216 -17.09 -1.66 4.24
CA ASN A 216 -17.98 -0.87 5.10
C ASN A 216 -18.02 -1.40 6.56
N ALA A 217 -16.86 -1.84 7.07
CA ALA A 217 -16.76 -2.39 8.40
C ALA A 217 -17.20 -1.37 9.47
N ILE A 218 -18.06 -1.81 10.38
CA ILE A 218 -18.58 -1.00 11.47
C ILE A 218 -17.66 -1.16 12.68
N GLY A 219 -17.47 -0.11 13.47
CA GLY A 219 -16.71 -0.19 14.72
C GLY A 219 -17.28 -1.24 15.68
N GLY A 220 -16.42 -2.09 16.24
CA GLY A 220 -16.85 -3.16 17.13
C GLY A 220 -15.79 -4.26 17.33
N ASN A 221 -16.21 -5.37 17.92
CA ASN A 221 -15.35 -6.53 18.17
C ASN A 221 -15.65 -7.64 17.16
N TYR A 222 -14.68 -7.92 16.31
CA TYR A 222 -14.70 -9.01 15.33
C TYR A 222 -13.97 -10.23 15.92
N GLN A 223 -14.60 -11.39 15.88
CA GLN A 223 -13.98 -12.62 16.32
C GLN A 223 -13.34 -13.33 15.11
N LEU A 224 -12.02 -13.34 15.06
CA LEU A 224 -11.26 -14.13 14.09
C LEU A 224 -11.03 -15.52 14.67
N LYS A 225 -11.40 -16.56 13.92
CA LYS A 225 -11.15 -17.96 14.25
C LYS A 225 -10.23 -18.55 13.19
N VAL A 226 -9.19 -19.22 13.64
CA VAL A 226 -8.18 -19.86 12.80
C VAL A 226 -8.20 -21.35 13.02
N LYS A 227 -8.53 -22.10 11.99
CA LYS A 227 -8.67 -23.57 12.07
C LYS A 227 -7.49 -24.24 11.32
N GLY A 228 -6.83 -25.16 12.00
CA GLY A 228 -5.71 -25.91 11.42
C GLY A 228 -6.13 -26.80 10.25
N LEU A 229 -5.34 -26.79 9.19
CA LEU A 229 -5.42 -27.75 8.08
C LEU A 229 -4.29 -28.76 8.18
N GLU A 230 -3.08 -28.28 8.49
CA GLU A 230 -1.86 -29.06 8.73
C GLU A 230 -1.11 -28.49 9.91
N ASN A 231 -0.19 -29.27 10.49
CA ASN A 231 0.67 -28.78 11.57
C ASN A 231 1.74 -27.84 11.02
N GLY A 232 1.98 -26.73 11.72
CA GLY A 232 3.00 -25.75 11.37
C GLY A 232 2.62 -24.31 11.77
N ALA A 233 3.57 -23.41 11.62
CA ALA A 233 3.38 -22.01 11.94
C ALA A 233 2.50 -21.33 10.89
N TYR A 234 1.60 -20.46 11.34
CA TYR A 234 0.83 -19.58 10.48
C TYR A 234 1.05 -18.11 10.82
N THR A 235 0.80 -17.26 9.86
CA THR A 235 0.79 -15.81 10.06
C THR A 235 -0.49 -15.24 9.44
N ILE A 236 -1.19 -14.41 10.20
CA ILE A 236 -2.33 -13.65 9.70
C ILE A 236 -1.97 -12.18 9.75
N ILE A 237 -2.21 -11.50 8.66
CA ILE A 237 -2.07 -10.06 8.57
C ILE A 237 -3.47 -9.45 8.63
N VAL A 238 -3.64 -8.51 9.56
CA VAL A 238 -4.90 -7.80 9.74
C VAL A 238 -4.70 -6.35 9.37
N GLY A 239 -5.32 -5.94 8.27
CA GLY A 239 -5.41 -4.55 7.83
C GLY A 239 -6.69 -3.92 8.38
N GLN A 240 -6.56 -2.91 9.21
CA GLN A 240 -7.64 -2.08 9.71
C GLN A 240 -7.62 -0.75 8.98
N ILE A 241 -8.55 -0.54 8.06
CA ILE A 241 -8.64 0.69 7.26
C ILE A 241 -9.72 1.56 7.86
N GLY A 242 -9.32 2.63 8.54
CA GLY A 242 -10.22 3.62 9.09
C GLY A 242 -10.36 4.84 8.16
N LYS A 243 -11.22 5.79 8.54
CA LYS A 243 -11.40 7.04 7.78
C LYS A 243 -10.16 7.91 7.76
N GLU A 244 -9.46 8.00 8.89
CA GLU A 244 -8.32 8.90 9.08
C GLU A 244 -6.97 8.23 8.83
N LYS A 245 -6.87 6.95 9.15
CA LYS A 245 -5.64 6.17 9.00
C LYS A 245 -5.91 4.70 8.86
N ASP A 246 -4.91 3.97 8.41
CA ASP A 246 -4.85 2.52 8.42
C ASP A 246 -3.85 2.01 9.46
N LEU A 247 -4.01 0.75 9.83
CA LEU A 247 -3.12 0.04 10.71
C LEU A 247 -3.02 -1.42 10.27
N TRP A 248 -1.80 -1.92 10.15
CA TRP A 248 -1.51 -3.29 9.77
C TRP A 248 -0.79 -4.01 10.90
N ASN A 249 -1.33 -5.15 11.29
CA ASN A 249 -0.79 -5.97 12.37
C ASN A 249 -0.53 -7.40 11.89
N GLU A 250 0.49 -8.05 12.42
CA GLU A 250 0.71 -9.48 12.26
C GLU A 250 0.25 -10.23 13.51
N ILE A 251 -0.49 -11.33 13.31
CA ILE A 251 -0.82 -12.33 14.32
C ILE A 251 -0.08 -13.60 13.92
N LYS A 252 0.76 -14.12 14.80
CA LYS A 252 1.51 -15.38 14.59
C LYS A 252 1.00 -16.43 15.52
N GLY A 253 0.83 -17.64 14.99
CA GLY A 253 0.44 -18.82 15.76
C GLY A 253 1.01 -20.09 15.17
N GLU A 254 0.72 -21.23 15.81
CA GLU A 254 1.19 -22.54 15.38
C GLU A 254 0.08 -23.57 15.56
N ILE A 255 -0.15 -24.36 14.53
CA ILE A 255 -1.04 -25.53 14.58
C ILE A 255 -0.21 -26.74 15.01
N THR A 256 -0.56 -27.29 16.16
CA THR A 256 0.07 -28.50 16.75
C THR A 256 -0.95 -29.57 17.11
N GLY A 257 -2.23 -29.34 16.78
CA GLY A 257 -3.33 -30.25 17.08
C GLY A 257 -3.19 -31.63 16.42
N ASN A 258 -3.71 -32.63 17.05
CA ASN A 258 -3.75 -33.99 16.49
C ASN A 258 -5.16 -34.57 16.59
N PRO A 259 -5.95 -34.61 15.50
CA PRO A 259 -5.60 -34.10 14.14
C PRO A 259 -5.54 -32.54 14.12
N PRO A 260 -4.84 -31.97 13.15
CA PRO A 260 -4.70 -30.49 13.05
C PRO A 260 -6.03 -29.75 13.08
N ALA A 261 -7.05 -30.28 12.44
CA ALA A 261 -8.41 -29.72 12.41
C ALA A 261 -9.12 -29.67 13.78
N SER A 262 -8.56 -30.30 14.83
CA SER A 262 -9.10 -30.19 16.21
C SER A 262 -8.69 -28.89 16.90
N GLN A 263 -7.70 -28.18 16.38
CA GLN A 263 -7.26 -26.90 16.91
C GLN A 263 -7.99 -25.74 16.23
N THR A 264 -8.50 -24.84 17.05
CA THR A 264 -9.05 -23.54 16.61
C THR A 264 -8.54 -22.46 17.53
N ASP A 265 -7.76 -21.55 16.98
CA ASP A 265 -7.27 -20.38 17.69
C ASP A 265 -8.24 -19.22 17.50
N ASN A 266 -8.50 -18.45 18.57
CA ASN A 266 -9.48 -17.38 18.55
C ASN A 266 -8.82 -16.06 18.92
N TYR A 267 -9.10 -15.02 18.12
CA TYR A 267 -8.57 -13.66 18.31
C TYR A 267 -9.72 -12.66 18.29
N ASN A 268 -9.66 -11.67 19.19
CA ASN A 268 -10.59 -10.56 19.20
C ASN A 268 -9.95 -9.34 18.54
N ILE A 269 -10.55 -8.87 17.47
CA ILE A 269 -10.09 -7.71 16.71
C ILE A 269 -11.05 -6.56 17.02
N LYS A 270 -10.60 -5.64 17.86
CA LYS A 270 -11.36 -4.42 18.15
C LYS A 270 -11.10 -3.40 17.05
N PHE A 271 -12.07 -3.21 16.18
CA PHE A 271 -12.00 -2.23 15.11
C PHE A 271 -12.65 -0.90 15.53
N ASP A 272 -11.92 0.20 15.23
CA ASP A 272 -12.42 1.57 15.33
C ASP A 272 -12.38 2.16 13.92
N ASN A 273 -13.53 2.50 13.37
CA ASN A 273 -13.66 2.96 12.00
C ASN A 273 -13.10 4.37 11.73
N ASN A 274 -12.77 5.13 12.76
CA ASN A 274 -12.08 6.41 12.62
C ASN A 274 -10.58 6.27 12.90
N PHE A 275 -10.23 5.64 14.03
CA PHE A 275 -8.86 5.51 14.54
C PHE A 275 -8.54 4.05 14.89
N PRO A 276 -8.16 3.23 13.90
CA PRO A 276 -7.73 1.86 14.16
C PRO A 276 -6.68 1.78 15.27
N LYS A 277 -6.80 0.77 16.12
CA LYS A 277 -5.90 0.52 17.25
C LYS A 277 -5.15 -0.78 17.07
N PRO A 278 -3.91 -0.89 17.60
CA PRO A 278 -3.17 -2.15 17.59
C PRO A 278 -4.00 -3.28 18.18
N ILE A 279 -3.87 -4.46 17.58
CA ILE A 279 -4.48 -5.67 18.11
C ILE A 279 -3.67 -6.08 19.35
N ASN A 280 -4.23 -5.85 20.51
CA ASN A 280 -3.63 -6.30 21.76
C ASN A 280 -3.84 -7.80 21.89
N ASN A 281 -2.94 -8.58 21.35
CA ASN A 281 -2.79 -9.98 21.73
C ASN A 281 -1.89 -10.02 22.97
N PRO A 282 -2.34 -10.51 24.13
CA PRO A 282 -1.50 -10.61 25.31
C PRO A 282 -0.19 -11.37 25.05
N SER A 283 -0.22 -12.36 24.14
CA SER A 283 0.97 -13.12 23.75
C SER A 283 1.97 -12.27 22.96
N SER A 284 1.53 -11.44 21.99
CA SER A 284 2.41 -10.57 21.22
C SER A 284 3.00 -9.43 22.04
N LEU A 285 2.24 -8.87 22.97
CA LEU A 285 2.74 -7.88 23.93
C LEU A 285 3.85 -8.47 24.81
N LEU A 286 3.70 -9.72 25.25
CA LEU A 286 4.76 -10.40 26.00
C LEU A 286 6.00 -10.68 25.16
N ASP A 287 5.85 -10.97 23.86
CA ASP A 287 6.99 -11.14 22.95
C ASP A 287 7.73 -9.82 22.74
N GLU A 288 7.01 -8.72 22.60
CA GLU A 288 7.59 -7.38 22.50
C GLU A 288 8.37 -7.04 23.78
N ILE A 289 7.77 -7.21 24.95
CA ILE A 289 8.44 -7.00 26.24
C ILE A 289 9.66 -7.92 26.41
N ILE A 290 9.57 -9.19 25.99
CA ILE A 290 10.72 -10.14 26.03
C ILE A 290 11.82 -9.68 25.06
N SER A 291 11.46 -9.17 23.89
CA SER A 291 12.41 -8.62 22.90
C SER A 291 13.10 -7.39 23.46
N ASP A 292 12.35 -6.47 24.04
CA ASP A 292 12.89 -5.26 24.66
C ASP A 292 13.84 -5.60 25.82
N LEU A 293 13.47 -6.54 26.67
CA LEU A 293 14.36 -7.04 27.73
C LEU A 293 15.65 -7.70 27.18
N ASN A 294 15.63 -8.23 25.96
CA ASN A 294 16.84 -8.73 25.29
C ASN A 294 17.76 -7.60 24.81
N SER A 295 17.22 -6.45 24.48
CA SER A 295 17.99 -5.28 24.01
C SER A 295 18.66 -4.51 25.15
N PHE A 296 18.20 -4.68 26.40
CA PHE A 296 18.80 -4.04 27.58
C PHE A 296 20.12 -4.71 28.00
N ASN A 297 21.21 -4.39 27.29
CA ASN A 297 22.55 -4.93 27.56
C ASN A 297 23.28 -4.28 28.76
N SER A 298 22.68 -3.31 29.49
CA SER A 298 23.37 -2.51 30.47
C SER A 298 22.89 -2.63 31.93
N TYR A 299 21.89 -3.43 32.22
CA TYR A 299 21.37 -3.64 33.57
C TYR A 299 21.46 -5.09 34.04
N ASN A 300 21.69 -5.25 35.34
CA ASN A 300 21.85 -6.49 36.11
C ASN A 300 21.32 -7.74 35.40
N ILE A 301 22.20 -8.45 34.70
CA ILE A 301 21.91 -9.63 33.84
C ILE A 301 21.06 -10.70 34.56
N ALA A 302 21.20 -10.84 35.87
CA ALA A 302 20.40 -11.77 36.65
C ALA A 302 18.94 -11.33 36.79
N ALA A 303 18.67 -10.06 37.07
CA ALA A 303 17.29 -9.56 37.19
C ALA A 303 16.53 -9.66 35.84
N VAL A 304 17.18 -9.29 34.73
CA VAL A 304 16.64 -9.42 33.39
C VAL A 304 16.36 -10.90 33.06
N GLY A 305 17.23 -11.81 33.50
CA GLY A 305 17.05 -13.26 33.32
C GLY A 305 15.82 -13.81 34.05
N TYR A 306 15.58 -13.38 35.28
CA TYR A 306 14.38 -13.77 36.05
C TYR A 306 13.10 -13.23 35.42
N MET A 307 13.05 -11.93 35.10
CA MET A 307 11.89 -11.33 34.45
C MET A 307 11.53 -12.00 33.12
N ARG A 308 12.55 -12.35 32.32
CA ARG A 308 12.38 -13.05 31.06
C ARG A 308 11.78 -14.46 31.24
N ASN A 309 12.22 -15.19 32.27
CA ASN A 309 11.67 -16.49 32.59
C ASN A 309 10.22 -16.43 33.04
N ASP A 310 9.89 -15.48 33.90
CA ASP A 310 8.52 -15.28 34.39
C ASP A 310 7.57 -14.89 33.24
N LEU A 311 8.01 -14.03 32.33
CA LEU A 311 7.23 -13.65 31.14
C LEU A 311 7.03 -14.83 30.17
N LYS A 312 8.07 -15.68 29.99
CA LYS A 312 7.93 -16.91 29.19
C LYS A 312 6.97 -17.91 29.81
N GLN A 313 6.93 -18.02 31.15
CA GLN A 313 5.95 -18.84 31.84
C GLN A 313 4.53 -18.25 31.69
N ALA A 314 4.37 -16.94 31.91
CA ALA A 314 3.09 -16.26 31.69
C ALA A 314 2.54 -16.48 30.27
N LYS A 315 3.41 -16.43 29.25
CA LYS A 315 3.03 -16.69 27.86
C LYS A 315 2.45 -18.10 27.67
N LYS A 316 2.99 -19.13 28.35
CA LYS A 316 2.46 -20.51 28.28
C LYS A 316 1.04 -20.63 28.87
N TYR A 317 0.66 -19.75 29.81
CA TYR A 317 -0.69 -19.75 30.40
C TYR A 317 -1.69 -18.94 29.58
N LEU A 318 -1.22 -18.16 28.58
CA LEU A 318 -2.06 -17.35 27.69
C LEU A 318 -2.27 -18.01 26.32
N GLN A 319 -1.56 -19.08 26.03
CA GLN A 319 -1.78 -19.99 24.90
C GLN A 319 -2.73 -21.11 25.29
#